data_062364fcd9b64bad7eb3bb94a936fbe2
#
_entry.id   062364fcd9b64bad7eb3bb94a936fbe2
#
_cell.length_a   1.000
_cell.length_b   1.000
_cell.length_c   1.000
_cell.angle_alpha   90.00
_cell.angle_beta   90.00
_cell.angle_gamma   90.00
#
_symmetry.space_group_name_H-M   'P 1'
#
loop_
_entity.id
_entity.type
_entity.pdbx_description
1 polymer ?
#
loop_
_entity_poly.entity_id
_entity_poly.type
_entity_poly.pdbx_seq_one_letter_code
_entity_poly.pdbx_strand_id
1 'polypeptide(L)'
;MPSVVIRPKALEDLAEIWAYIAEDSLRHADAFAAAIDREIRDLARRPLLGRARPELFADLRSLPFGRYVIFYLPRKAGIEVVRVLHGARDLKPLFDEDV
;
A
#
# COMPACT_ATOMS: atom_id res chain seq x y z
N MET A 1 11.45 -12.81 11.91
CA MET A 1 11.30 -11.59 11.09
C MET A 1 9.86 -11.46 10.63
N PRO A 2 9.26 -10.27 10.75
CA PRO A 2 7.93 -10.07 10.17
C PRO A 2 7.97 -10.26 8.67
N SER A 3 6.93 -10.86 8.12
CA SER A 3 6.86 -11.10 6.68
C SER A 3 6.01 -10.04 5.99
N VAL A 4 6.35 -9.76 4.74
CA VAL A 4 5.60 -8.87 3.87
C VAL A 4 5.26 -9.63 2.60
N VAL A 5 3.97 -9.71 2.29
CA VAL A 5 3.50 -10.21 1.01
C VAL A 5 2.89 -9.03 0.29
N ILE A 6 3.23 -8.84 -0.97
CA ILE A 6 2.66 -7.77 -1.79
C ILE A 6 1.90 -8.42 -2.93
N ARG A 7 0.59 -8.22 -2.97
CA ARG A 7 -0.25 -8.82 -4.02
C ARG A 7 0.11 -8.27 -5.40
N PRO A 8 -0.12 -9.05 -6.46
CA PRO A 8 0.20 -8.61 -7.83
C PRO A 8 -0.37 -7.24 -8.18
N LYS A 9 -1.61 -6.97 -7.81
CA LYS A 9 -2.23 -5.65 -8.07
C LYS A 9 -1.49 -4.52 -7.36
N ALA A 10 -1.03 -4.76 -6.13
CA ALA A 10 -0.26 -3.76 -5.39
C ALA A 10 1.11 -3.54 -6.03
N LEU A 11 1.73 -4.60 -6.55
CA LEU A 11 2.99 -4.45 -7.30
C LEU A 11 2.79 -3.60 -8.55
N GLU A 12 1.68 -3.81 -9.26
CA GLU A 12 1.34 -2.98 -10.42
C GLU A 12 1.12 -1.53 -10.01
N ASP A 13 0.41 -1.30 -8.90
CA ASP A 13 0.20 0.05 -8.36
C ASP A 13 1.54 0.75 -8.11
N LEU A 14 2.46 0.06 -7.44
CA LEU A 14 3.78 0.62 -7.12
C LEU A 14 4.58 0.93 -8.38
N ALA A 15 4.53 0.05 -9.37
CA ALA A 15 5.22 0.27 -10.63
C ALA A 15 4.65 1.48 -11.38
N GLU A 16 3.34 1.65 -11.38
CA GLU A 16 2.68 2.78 -12.03
C GLU A 16 3.03 4.10 -11.32
N ILE A 17 3.04 4.10 -9.99
CA ILE A 17 3.40 5.29 -9.22
C ILE A 17 4.85 5.66 -9.51
N TRP A 18 5.75 4.68 -9.50
CA TRP A 18 7.17 4.91 -9.81
C TRP A 18 7.34 5.53 -11.19
N ALA A 19 6.66 4.95 -12.20
CA ALA A 19 6.76 5.44 -13.57
C ALA A 19 6.23 6.88 -13.69
N TYR A 20 5.14 7.18 -12.99
CA TYR A 20 4.56 8.53 -12.99
C TYR A 20 5.54 9.56 -12.42
N ILE A 21 6.14 9.24 -11.26
CA ILE A 21 7.11 10.13 -10.64
C ILE A 21 8.35 10.26 -11.51
N ALA A 22 8.78 9.17 -12.13
CA ALA A 22 9.98 9.13 -12.96
C ALA A 22 9.88 10.00 -14.22
N GLU A 23 8.67 10.32 -14.67
CA GLU A 23 8.49 11.25 -15.78
C GLU A 23 9.11 12.60 -15.47
N ASP A 24 9.06 13.03 -14.21
CA ASP A 24 9.68 14.27 -13.77
C ASP A 24 11.08 14.08 -13.23
N SER A 25 11.31 12.99 -12.50
CA SER A 25 12.62 12.81 -11.84
C SER A 25 12.81 11.34 -11.44
N LEU A 26 13.83 10.71 -12.03
CA LEU A 26 14.23 9.36 -11.63
C LEU A 26 14.66 9.31 -10.18
N ARG A 27 15.36 10.36 -9.73
CA ARG A 27 15.82 10.44 -8.35
C ARG A 27 14.64 10.43 -7.38
N HIS A 28 13.60 11.21 -7.67
CA HIS A 28 12.43 11.25 -6.81
C HIS A 28 11.67 9.94 -6.84
N ALA A 29 11.60 9.28 -7.99
CA ALA A 29 10.95 7.97 -8.11
C ALA A 29 11.67 6.93 -7.24
N ASP A 30 12.99 6.89 -7.31
CA ASP A 30 13.78 5.95 -6.51
C ASP A 30 13.69 6.25 -5.02
N ALA A 31 13.68 7.54 -4.66
CA ALA A 31 13.51 7.94 -3.26
C ALA A 31 12.14 7.52 -2.72
N PHE A 32 11.10 7.67 -3.52
CA PHE A 32 9.75 7.22 -3.16
C PHE A 32 9.73 5.71 -2.94
N ALA A 33 10.31 4.95 -3.86
CA ALA A 33 10.34 3.48 -3.77
C ALA A 33 11.03 3.02 -2.49
N ALA A 34 12.17 3.62 -2.16
CA ALA A 34 12.90 3.27 -0.95
C ALA A 34 12.12 3.63 0.31
N ALA A 35 11.46 4.81 0.31
CA ALA A 35 10.71 5.27 1.47
C ALA A 35 9.47 4.43 1.72
N ILE A 36 8.71 4.09 0.68
CA ILE A 36 7.51 3.29 0.87
C ILE A 36 7.83 1.85 1.25
N ASP A 37 8.93 1.31 0.73
CA ASP A 37 9.40 -0.02 1.12
C ASP A 37 9.70 -0.07 2.62
N ARG A 38 10.38 0.95 3.12
CA ARG A 38 10.70 1.06 4.55
C ARG A 38 9.43 1.17 5.39
N GLU A 39 8.46 1.98 4.93
CA GLU A 39 7.18 2.12 5.63
C GLU A 39 6.43 0.80 5.70
N ILE A 40 6.40 0.05 4.62
CA ILE A 40 5.73 -1.26 4.58
C ILE A 40 6.40 -2.24 5.55
N ARG A 41 7.71 -2.23 5.62
CA ARG A 41 8.43 -3.10 6.56
C ARG A 41 8.15 -2.72 8.00
N ASP A 42 8.11 -1.43 8.30
CA ASP A 42 7.77 -0.96 9.65
C ASP A 42 6.33 -1.34 10.00
N LEU A 43 5.43 -1.24 9.02
CA LEU A 43 4.05 -1.61 9.20
C LEU A 43 3.89 -3.10 9.51
N ALA A 44 4.72 -3.94 8.91
CA ALA A 44 4.70 -5.38 9.18
C ALA A 44 5.04 -5.70 10.64
N ARG A 45 5.81 -4.84 11.29
CA ARG A 45 6.14 -4.99 12.72
C ARG A 45 5.01 -4.51 13.62
N ARG A 46 4.14 -3.65 13.12
CA ARG A 46 3.01 -3.09 13.86
C ARG A 46 1.74 -3.17 13.02
N PRO A 47 1.24 -4.40 12.77
CA PRO A 47 0.14 -4.60 11.80
C PRO A 47 -1.15 -3.85 12.12
N LEU A 48 -1.37 -3.49 13.38
CA LEU A 48 -2.59 -2.80 13.77
C LEU A 48 -2.45 -1.27 13.77
N LEU A 49 -1.31 -0.76 13.29
CA LEU A 49 -1.07 0.69 13.25
C LEU A 49 -2.04 1.42 12.32
N GLY A 50 -2.34 0.83 11.17
CA GLY A 50 -3.27 1.43 10.22
C GLY A 50 -4.71 1.42 10.73
N ARG A 51 -5.51 2.33 10.17
CA ARG A 51 -6.92 2.46 10.52
C ARG A 51 -7.74 1.33 9.91
N ALA A 52 -8.67 0.76 10.68
CA ALA A 52 -9.57 -0.26 10.16
C ALA A 52 -10.51 0.32 9.10
N ARG A 53 -10.70 -0.41 8.02
CA ARG A 53 -11.55 0.00 6.89
C ARG A 53 -12.57 -1.09 6.54
N PRO A 54 -13.44 -1.48 7.49
CA PRO A 54 -14.40 -2.56 7.24
C PRO A 54 -15.43 -2.23 6.16
N GLU A 55 -15.66 -0.95 5.90
CA GLU A 55 -16.57 -0.53 4.84
C GLU A 55 -16.07 -0.89 3.45
N LEU A 56 -14.75 -1.09 3.29
CA LEU A 56 -14.16 -1.46 2.01
C LEU A 56 -14.00 -2.97 1.87
N PHE A 57 -13.53 -3.62 2.93
CA PHE A 57 -13.24 -5.05 2.91
C PHE A 57 -12.99 -5.52 4.34
N ALA A 58 -13.44 -6.74 4.66
CA ALA A 58 -13.27 -7.28 6.00
C ALA A 58 -11.79 -7.35 6.38
N ASP A 59 -11.47 -6.91 7.58
CA ASP A 59 -10.12 -6.89 8.18
C ASP A 59 -9.12 -5.98 7.49
N LEU A 60 -9.54 -5.26 6.45
CA LEU A 60 -8.67 -4.33 5.75
C LEU A 60 -8.28 -3.16 6.64
N ARG A 61 -7.03 -2.73 6.52
CA ARG A 61 -6.55 -1.53 7.17
C ARG A 61 -5.87 -0.61 6.15
N SER A 62 -5.76 0.66 6.49
CA SER A 62 -5.13 1.63 5.61
C SER A 62 -4.19 2.54 6.38
N LEU A 63 -3.09 2.93 5.73
CA LEU A 63 -2.12 3.86 6.28
C LEU A 63 -1.75 4.87 5.20
N PRO A 64 -1.96 6.17 5.44
CA PRO A 64 -1.55 7.20 4.48
C PRO A 64 -0.03 7.25 4.35
N PHE A 65 0.43 7.47 3.13
CA PHE A 65 1.84 7.67 2.85
C PHE A 65 1.97 8.76 1.77
N GLY A 66 2.25 9.99 2.18
CA GLY A 66 2.22 11.11 1.27
C GLY A 66 0.82 11.27 0.66
N ARG A 67 0.77 11.30 -0.67
CA ARG A 67 -0.50 11.43 -1.40
C ARG A 67 -1.20 10.09 -1.62
N TYR A 68 -0.57 9.01 -1.19
CA TYR A 68 -1.04 7.65 -1.42
C TYR A 68 -1.54 7.03 -0.13
N VAL A 69 -2.23 5.91 -0.27
CA VAL A 69 -2.70 5.14 0.88
C VAL A 69 -2.32 3.68 0.65
N ILE A 70 -1.70 3.10 1.66
CA ILE A 70 -1.34 1.68 1.65
C ILE A 70 -2.51 0.90 2.27
N PHE A 71 -3.13 0.02 1.49
CA PHE A 71 -4.19 -0.86 1.98
C PHE A 71 -3.60 -2.24 2.20
N TYR A 72 -3.81 -2.79 3.39
CA TYR A 72 -3.19 -4.04 3.77
C TYR A 72 -4.07 -4.86 4.70
N LEU A 73 -3.76 -6.15 4.77
CA LEU A 73 -4.39 -7.08 5.70
C LEU A 73 -3.34 -7.52 6.71
N PRO A 74 -3.61 -7.38 8.03
CA PRO A 74 -2.75 -7.99 9.04
C PRO A 74 -2.73 -9.50 8.90
N ARG A 75 -1.56 -10.09 9.09
CA ARG A 75 -1.39 -11.53 9.06
C ARG A 75 -0.68 -11.97 10.33
N LYS A 76 -0.69 -13.27 10.59
CA LYS A 76 -0.11 -13.82 11.81
C LYS A 76 1.35 -13.39 12.01
N ALA A 77 2.11 -13.34 10.94
CA ALA A 77 3.56 -13.05 11.02
C ALA A 77 3.96 -11.76 10.29
N GLY A 78 3.01 -10.90 9.97
CA GLY A 78 3.31 -9.66 9.24
C GLY A 78 2.09 -9.08 8.58
N ILE A 79 2.23 -8.66 7.33
CA ILE A 79 1.13 -8.06 6.57
C ILE A 79 1.09 -8.55 5.13
N GLU A 80 -0.06 -8.37 4.53
CA GLU A 80 -0.25 -8.57 3.09
C GLU A 80 -0.75 -7.26 2.50
N VAL A 81 0.07 -6.63 1.65
CA VAL A 81 -0.31 -5.37 0.99
C VAL A 81 -1.25 -5.69 -0.16
N VAL A 82 -2.43 -5.12 -0.13
CA VAL A 82 -3.51 -5.40 -1.08
C VAL A 82 -3.50 -4.41 -2.24
N ARG A 83 -3.40 -3.13 -1.95
CA ARG A 83 -3.35 -2.05 -2.95
C ARG A 83 -2.55 -0.87 -2.42
N VAL A 84 -2.01 -0.07 -3.32
CA VAL A 84 -1.44 1.24 -3.00
C VAL A 84 -2.07 2.23 -3.97
N LEU A 85 -2.92 3.12 -3.46
CA LEU A 85 -3.75 3.96 -4.31
C LEU A 85 -3.63 5.43 -3.92
N HIS A 86 -3.85 6.32 -4.90
CA HIS A 86 -3.89 7.74 -4.61
C HIS A 86 -5.10 8.02 -3.72
N GLY A 87 -4.90 8.82 -2.68
CA GLY A 87 -5.92 9.06 -1.65
C GLY A 87 -7.17 9.79 -2.15
N ALA A 88 -7.10 10.44 -3.32
CA ALA A 88 -8.23 11.16 -3.89
C ALA A 88 -9.18 10.28 -4.72
N ARG A 89 -8.84 8.98 -4.92
CA ARG A 89 -9.66 8.10 -5.74
C ARG A 89 -10.91 7.62 -4.99
N ASP A 90 -11.96 7.33 -5.75
CA ASP A 90 -13.10 6.61 -5.21
C ASP A 90 -12.69 5.16 -5.05
N LEU A 91 -12.57 4.71 -3.81
CA LEU A 91 -11.93 3.45 -3.47
C LEU A 91 -12.87 2.26 -3.49
N LYS A 92 -14.15 2.48 -3.19
CA LYS A 92 -15.07 1.36 -2.98
C LYS A 92 -15.20 0.44 -4.21
N PRO A 93 -15.41 0.95 -5.43
CA PRO A 93 -15.51 0.08 -6.60
C PRO A 93 -14.27 -0.76 -6.83
N LEU A 94 -13.09 -0.24 -6.49
CA LEU A 94 -11.83 -0.96 -6.69
C LEU A 94 -11.74 -2.18 -5.79
N PHE A 95 -12.25 -2.08 -4.57
CA PHE A 95 -12.22 -3.21 -3.62
C PHE A 95 -13.35 -4.19 -3.86
N ASP A 96 -14.47 -3.75 -4.42
CA ASP A 96 -15.57 -4.63 -4.75
C ASP A 96 -15.20 -5.62 -5.86
N GLU A 97 -14.35 -5.22 -6.79
CA GLU A 97 -14.01 -6.02 -7.96
C GLU A 97 -12.78 -6.91 -7.78
N ASP A 98 -11.75 -6.39 -7.14
CA ASP A 98 -10.39 -6.96 -7.22
C ASP A 98 -9.88 -7.58 -5.93
N VAL A 99 -10.63 -7.48 -4.90
CA VAL A 99 -10.21 -8.00 -3.60
C VAL A 99 -11.08 -9.15 -3.17
#